data_160b28ced63e2d27b2461b90a09f6d5c
#
_entry.id   160b28ced63e2d27b2461b90a09f6d5c
#
_cell.length_a   1.000
_cell.length_b   1.000
_cell.length_c   1.000
_cell.angle_alpha   90.00
_cell.angle_beta   90.00
_cell.angle_gamma   90.00
#
_symmetry.space_group_name_H-M   'P 1'
#
loop_
_entity.id
_entity.type
_entity.pdbx_description
1 polymer ?
#
loop_
_entity_poly.entity_id
_entity_poly.type
_entity_poly.pdbx_seq_one_letter_code
_entity_poly.pdbx_strand_id
1 'polypeptide(L)'
;MRLENLTWPKAQEYFEKNDMVLISIGSIECHGRHMPLGTDTLIPNHLLEKIEKKSDVLIAPTIPYGSSPGLAPYPGSIDIDSEVLYQFCRQVFLSLYRHGARKFVFLNGHGGNIKMIQR
;
A
#
# COMPACT_ATOMS: atom_id res chain seq x y z
N MET A 1 8.70 -7.88 -8.51
CA MET A 1 9.49 -6.72 -9.02
C MET A 1 8.94 -5.44 -8.41
N ARG A 2 9.80 -4.51 -8.06
CA ARG A 2 9.45 -3.26 -7.38
C ARG A 2 9.42 -2.11 -8.36
N LEU A 3 8.28 -1.41 -8.46
CA LEU A 3 8.09 -0.31 -9.39
C LEU A 3 9.16 0.81 -9.22
N GLU A 4 9.47 1.17 -7.97
CA GLU A 4 10.45 2.21 -7.64
C GLU A 4 11.87 1.89 -8.12
N ASN A 5 12.17 0.63 -8.41
CA ASN A 5 13.48 0.18 -8.88
C ASN A 5 13.55 0.04 -10.41
N LEU A 6 12.44 0.26 -11.11
CA LEU A 6 12.37 0.15 -12.57
C LEU A 6 12.66 1.51 -13.23
N THR A 7 13.24 1.44 -14.41
CA THR A 7 13.20 2.56 -15.35
C THR A 7 11.83 2.61 -16.04
N TRP A 8 11.41 3.75 -16.57
CA TRP A 8 10.12 3.85 -17.24
C TRP A 8 9.96 2.89 -18.43
N PRO A 9 11.01 2.60 -19.26
CA PRO A 9 10.87 1.61 -20.33
C PRO A 9 10.60 0.20 -19.80
N LYS A 10 11.18 -0.16 -18.65
CA LYS A 10 10.93 -1.45 -18.00
C LYS A 10 9.51 -1.54 -17.43
N ALA A 11 9.00 -0.46 -16.90
CA ALA A 11 7.61 -0.39 -16.46
C ALA A 11 6.65 -0.53 -17.67
N GLN A 12 6.94 0.13 -18.77
CA GLN A 12 6.19 -0.01 -20.01
C GLN A 12 6.18 -1.48 -20.51
N GLU A 13 7.33 -2.12 -20.56
CA GLU A 13 7.46 -3.53 -20.95
C GLU A 13 6.59 -4.45 -20.09
N TYR A 14 6.51 -4.19 -18.76
CA TYR A 14 5.63 -4.92 -17.87
C TYR A 14 4.16 -4.76 -18.28
N PHE A 15 3.69 -3.52 -18.45
CA PHE A 15 2.28 -3.24 -18.77
C PHE A 15 1.85 -3.66 -20.18
N GLU A 16 2.78 -3.89 -21.10
CA GLU A 16 2.49 -4.49 -22.39
C GLU A 16 2.07 -5.96 -22.28
N LYS A 17 2.47 -6.64 -21.20
CA LYS A 17 2.27 -8.09 -21.00
C LYS A 17 1.40 -8.42 -19.77
N ASN A 18 1.24 -7.48 -18.84
CA ASN A 18 0.59 -7.70 -17.55
C ASN A 18 -0.25 -6.48 -17.17
N ASP A 19 -1.30 -6.71 -16.42
CA ASP A 19 -2.24 -5.67 -16.00
C ASP A 19 -2.46 -5.63 -14.48
N MET A 20 -1.72 -6.44 -13.71
CA MET A 20 -1.89 -6.55 -12.26
C MET A 20 -0.82 -5.73 -11.51
N VAL A 21 -1.24 -4.99 -10.49
CA VAL A 21 -0.37 -4.29 -9.55
C VAL A 21 -0.76 -4.66 -8.12
N LEU A 22 0.22 -5.03 -7.32
CA LEU A 22 0.08 -5.29 -5.90
C LEU A 22 0.53 -4.06 -5.11
N ILE A 23 -0.30 -3.59 -4.20
CA ILE A 23 -0.02 -2.43 -3.34
C ILE A 23 -0.26 -2.82 -1.88
N SER A 24 0.73 -2.59 -1.03
CA SER A 24 0.57 -2.72 0.41
C SER A 24 0.13 -1.39 1.01
N ILE A 25 -0.77 -1.46 1.97
CA ILE A 25 -1.20 -0.32 2.79
C ILE A 25 -1.24 -0.72 4.27
N GLY A 26 -0.70 0.13 5.12
CA GLY A 26 -0.63 -0.11 6.54
C GLY A 26 -1.06 1.08 7.37
N SER A 27 -0.40 1.28 8.50
CA SER A 27 -0.53 2.45 9.37
C SER A 27 0.69 2.60 10.26
N ILE A 28 0.83 3.77 10.86
CA ILE A 28 1.77 4.07 11.94
C ILE A 28 0.92 4.47 13.14
N GLU A 29 0.73 3.54 14.09
CA GLU A 29 -0.19 3.75 15.20
C GLU A 29 0.23 2.98 16.45
N CYS A 30 -0.31 3.37 17.60
CA CYS A 30 -0.11 2.68 18.86
C CYS A 30 -0.51 1.20 18.76
N HIS A 31 0.40 0.31 19.18
CA HIS A 31 0.19 -1.14 19.29
C HIS A 31 0.55 -1.62 20.70
N GLY A 32 0.00 -0.94 21.72
CA GLY A 32 0.39 -1.16 23.10
C GLY A 32 1.80 -0.61 23.37
N ARG A 33 2.36 -0.97 24.52
CA ARG A 33 3.70 -0.52 24.94
C ARG A 33 4.84 -1.39 24.41
N HIS A 34 4.52 -2.55 23.83
CA HIS A 34 5.50 -3.60 23.52
C HIS A 34 5.74 -3.79 22.01
N MET A 35 4.85 -3.31 21.15
CA MET A 35 4.97 -3.47 19.72
C MET A 35 5.29 -2.14 19.03
N PRO A 36 6.05 -2.16 17.92
CA PRO A 36 6.40 -0.94 17.21
C PRO A 36 5.18 -0.28 16.57
N LEU A 37 5.21 1.05 16.46
CA LEU A 37 4.18 1.84 15.81
C LEU A 37 3.89 1.40 14.38
N GLY A 38 4.91 0.93 13.68
CA GLY A 38 4.82 0.51 12.28
C GLY A 38 4.37 -0.94 12.06
N THR A 39 3.85 -1.64 13.06
CA THR A 39 3.47 -3.06 12.97
C THR A 39 2.60 -3.33 11.74
N ASP A 40 1.58 -2.53 11.48
CA ASP A 40 0.64 -2.71 10.36
C ASP A 40 1.25 -2.41 8.99
N THR A 41 2.43 -1.83 8.95
CA THR A 41 3.22 -1.63 7.73
C THR A 41 4.34 -2.67 7.60
N LEU A 42 4.99 -3.02 8.71
CA LEU A 42 6.09 -3.98 8.72
C LEU A 42 5.65 -5.39 8.36
N ILE A 43 4.49 -5.83 8.86
CA ILE A 43 3.96 -7.17 8.57
C ILE A 43 3.67 -7.34 7.06
N PRO A 44 2.86 -6.50 6.42
CA PRO A 44 2.64 -6.63 4.98
C PRO A 44 3.92 -6.44 4.16
N ASN A 45 4.85 -5.58 4.55
CA ASN A 45 6.12 -5.44 3.87
C ASN A 45 6.93 -6.76 3.87
N HIS A 46 6.95 -7.46 5.00
CA HIS A 46 7.61 -8.76 5.07
C HIS A 46 6.92 -9.80 4.16
N LEU A 47 5.61 -9.77 4.05
CA LEU A 47 4.87 -10.61 3.10
C LEU A 47 5.20 -10.26 1.64
N LEU A 48 5.34 -8.97 1.32
CA LEU A 48 5.75 -8.53 -0.01
C LEU A 48 7.13 -9.08 -0.41
N GLU A 49 8.08 -9.13 0.52
CA GLU A 49 9.41 -9.71 0.26
C GLU A 49 9.31 -11.20 -0.13
N LYS A 50 8.39 -11.94 0.49
CA LYS A 50 8.14 -13.34 0.16
C LYS A 50 7.44 -13.51 -1.19
N ILE A 51 6.49 -12.63 -1.49
CA ILE A 51 5.77 -12.63 -2.77
C ILE A 51 6.74 -12.30 -3.91
N GLU A 52 7.60 -11.31 -3.74
CA GLU A 52 8.60 -10.89 -4.72
C GLU A 52 9.52 -12.03 -5.16
N LYS A 53 9.88 -12.90 -4.21
CA LYS A 53 10.71 -14.09 -4.49
C LYS A 53 9.99 -15.18 -5.26
N LYS A 54 8.65 -15.16 -5.32
CA LYS A 54 7.83 -16.23 -5.89
C LYS A 54 7.00 -15.79 -7.10
N SER A 55 6.97 -14.52 -7.41
CA SER A 55 6.11 -13.95 -8.44
C SER A 55 6.77 -12.76 -9.11
N ASP A 56 6.51 -12.60 -10.40
CA ASP A 56 6.94 -11.43 -11.19
C ASP A 56 5.92 -10.29 -11.16
N VAL A 57 4.94 -10.33 -10.26
CA VAL A 57 3.96 -9.26 -10.12
C VAL A 57 4.63 -7.92 -9.80
N LEU A 58 4.14 -6.86 -10.43
CA LEU A 58 4.58 -5.51 -10.13
C LEU A 58 4.06 -5.07 -8.78
N ILE A 59 4.98 -4.69 -7.90
CA ILE A 59 4.69 -4.21 -6.55
C ILE A 59 4.93 -2.70 -6.52
N ALA A 60 3.89 -1.93 -6.27
CA ALA A 60 4.00 -0.48 -6.07
C ALA A 60 4.55 -0.16 -4.67
N PRO A 61 5.15 1.02 -4.46
CA PRO A 61 5.59 1.45 -3.14
C PRO A 61 4.48 1.33 -2.10
N THR A 62 4.85 0.87 -0.92
CA THR A 62 3.93 0.74 0.21
C THR A 62 3.37 2.08 0.65
N ILE A 63 2.09 2.13 0.97
CA ILE A 63 1.44 3.28 1.61
C ILE A 63 1.49 3.05 3.12
N PRO A 64 2.42 3.70 3.87
CA PRO A 64 2.67 3.37 5.26
C PRO A 64 1.69 4.04 6.23
N TYR A 65 0.88 4.97 5.75
CA TYR A 65 -0.05 5.75 6.56
C TYR A 65 -1.49 5.31 6.30
N GLY A 66 -2.28 5.24 7.37
CA GLY A 66 -3.66 4.83 7.33
C GLY A 66 -4.58 5.70 8.17
N SER A 67 -5.83 5.29 8.26
CA SER A 67 -6.85 5.97 9.07
C SER A 67 -6.90 5.32 10.45
N SER A 68 -6.52 6.07 11.48
CA SER A 68 -6.41 5.62 12.88
C SER A 68 -6.91 6.66 13.88
N PRO A 69 -8.16 7.16 13.74
CA PRO A 69 -8.63 8.28 14.57
C PRO A 69 -8.69 7.94 16.06
N GLY A 70 -9.00 6.70 16.41
CA GLY A 70 -9.09 6.24 17.80
C GLY A 70 -7.76 6.18 18.53
N LEU A 71 -6.65 6.11 17.81
CA LEU A 71 -5.29 6.00 18.35
C LEU A 71 -4.46 7.28 18.16
N ALA A 72 -5.02 8.28 17.52
CA ALA A 72 -4.36 9.55 17.23
C ALA A 72 -3.76 10.25 18.47
N PRO A 73 -4.34 10.18 19.68
CA PRO A 73 -3.76 10.79 20.88
C PRO A 73 -2.44 10.18 21.35
N TYR A 74 -2.13 8.94 20.95
CA TYR A 74 -0.89 8.30 21.39
C TYR A 74 0.31 8.86 20.62
N PRO A 75 1.39 9.27 21.32
CA PRO A 75 2.57 9.84 20.66
C PRO A 75 3.14 8.95 19.58
N GLY A 76 3.43 9.53 18.42
CA GLY A 76 3.96 8.83 17.25
C GLY A 76 2.91 8.22 16.34
N SER A 77 1.66 8.09 16.77
CA SER A 77 0.56 7.69 15.90
C SER A 77 0.27 8.76 14.85
N ILE A 78 0.07 8.33 13.61
CA ILE A 78 -0.27 9.19 12.49
C ILE A 78 -1.65 8.78 11.97
N ASP A 79 -2.60 9.69 12.05
CA ASP A 79 -3.93 9.49 11.53
C ASP A 79 -4.13 10.32 10.26
N ILE A 80 -4.53 9.67 9.19
CA ILE A 80 -4.92 10.33 7.94
C ILE A 80 -6.44 10.25 7.82
N ASP A 81 -7.06 11.39 7.58
CA ASP A 81 -8.51 11.43 7.31
C ASP A 81 -8.87 10.44 6.21
N SER A 82 -9.94 9.69 6.42
CA SER A 82 -10.34 8.59 5.53
C SER A 82 -10.65 9.06 4.11
N GLU A 83 -11.25 10.23 3.95
CA GLU A 83 -11.54 10.82 2.63
C GLU A 83 -10.25 11.26 1.93
N VAL A 84 -9.31 11.86 2.66
CA VAL A 84 -7.99 12.24 2.13
C VAL A 84 -7.23 11.00 1.66
N LEU A 85 -7.23 9.94 2.48
CA LEU A 85 -6.59 8.66 2.14
C LEU A 85 -7.21 8.03 0.89
N TYR A 86 -8.54 8.06 0.79
CA TYR A 86 -9.26 7.57 -0.38
C TYR A 86 -8.86 8.34 -1.65
N GLN A 87 -8.85 9.66 -1.60
CA GLN A 87 -8.47 10.48 -2.74
C GLN A 87 -7.01 10.27 -3.14
N PHE A 88 -6.12 10.10 -2.18
CA PHE A 88 -4.72 9.75 -2.44
C PHE A 88 -4.60 8.41 -3.18
N CYS A 89 -5.20 7.36 -2.65
CA CYS A 89 -5.18 6.03 -3.27
C CYS A 89 -5.80 6.05 -4.67
N ARG A 90 -6.92 6.77 -4.83
CA ARG A 90 -7.58 6.94 -6.12
C ARG A 90 -6.65 7.56 -7.17
N GLN A 91 -5.88 8.58 -6.82
CA GLN A 91 -4.93 9.20 -7.74
C GLN A 91 -3.77 8.27 -8.10
N VAL A 92 -3.26 7.51 -7.14
CA VAL A 92 -2.26 6.47 -7.41
C VAL A 92 -2.79 5.46 -8.42
N PHE A 93 -4.01 4.96 -8.23
CA PHE A 93 -4.63 3.99 -9.15
C PHE A 93 -4.87 4.55 -10.53
N LEU A 94 -5.42 5.75 -10.61
CA LEU A 94 -5.65 6.40 -11.91
C LEU A 94 -4.35 6.61 -12.69
N SER A 95 -3.27 6.94 -12.00
CA SER A 95 -1.96 7.07 -12.63
C SER A 95 -1.48 5.74 -13.21
N LEU A 96 -1.56 4.66 -12.45
CA LEU A 96 -1.18 3.33 -12.91
C LEU A 96 -2.14 2.80 -13.99
N TYR A 97 -3.42 3.10 -13.88
CA TYR A 97 -4.43 2.74 -14.89
C TYR A 97 -4.12 3.34 -16.26
N ARG A 98 -3.64 4.59 -16.31
CA ARG A 98 -3.22 5.24 -17.57
C ARG A 98 -2.11 4.49 -18.28
N HIS A 99 -1.29 3.75 -17.55
CA HIS A 99 -0.14 3.02 -18.07
C HIS A 99 -0.42 1.54 -18.36
N GLY A 100 -1.63 1.06 -18.06
CA GLY A 100 -2.03 -0.31 -18.41
C GLY A 100 -2.46 -1.19 -17.24
N ALA A 101 -2.37 -0.72 -16.00
CA ALA A 101 -2.90 -1.47 -14.86
C ALA A 101 -4.43 -1.60 -14.97
N ARG A 102 -4.96 -2.80 -14.72
CA ARG A 102 -6.40 -3.08 -14.71
C ARG A 102 -6.84 -3.87 -13.49
N LYS A 103 -5.90 -4.53 -12.82
CA LYS A 103 -6.13 -5.32 -11.62
C LYS A 103 -5.26 -4.78 -10.51
N PHE A 104 -5.90 -4.34 -9.43
CA PHE A 104 -5.23 -3.85 -8.24
C PHE A 104 -5.49 -4.79 -7.09
N VAL A 105 -4.42 -5.29 -6.48
CA VAL A 105 -4.51 -6.14 -5.30
C VAL A 105 -3.97 -5.37 -4.11
N PHE A 106 -4.82 -5.15 -3.12
CA PHE A 106 -4.42 -4.57 -1.85
C PHE A 106 -3.96 -5.64 -0.87
N LEU A 107 -2.76 -5.47 -0.37
CA LEU A 107 -2.31 -6.16 0.83
C LEU A 107 -2.47 -5.19 2.00
N ASN A 108 -3.59 -5.29 2.71
CA ASN A 108 -3.93 -4.39 3.80
C ASN A 108 -3.47 -4.93 5.14
N GLY A 109 -2.63 -4.18 5.83
CA GLY A 109 -2.12 -4.50 7.17
C GLY A 109 -2.90 -3.85 8.32
N HIS A 110 -3.91 -3.01 8.04
CA HIS A 110 -4.60 -2.21 9.06
C HIS A 110 -6.13 -2.23 8.89
N GLY A 111 -6.83 -2.69 9.94
CA GLY A 111 -8.30 -2.81 9.91
C GLY A 111 -9.04 -1.49 9.69
N GLY A 112 -8.49 -0.37 10.15
CA GLY A 112 -9.07 0.96 9.97
C GLY A 112 -9.15 1.42 8.50
N ASN A 113 -8.43 0.76 7.60
CA ASN A 113 -8.45 1.08 6.16
C ASN A 113 -9.57 0.35 5.39
N ILE A 114 -10.22 -0.65 6.00
CA ILE A 114 -11.16 -1.54 5.28
C ILE A 114 -12.28 -0.76 4.61
N LYS A 115 -12.92 0.15 5.31
CA LYS A 115 -14.04 0.94 4.76
C LYS A 115 -13.62 1.80 3.58
N MET A 116 -12.42 2.36 3.63
CA MET A 116 -11.85 3.16 2.55
C MET A 116 -11.55 2.29 1.33
N ILE A 117 -10.95 1.12 1.55
CA ILE A 117 -10.60 0.17 0.47
C ILE A 117 -11.84 -0.36 -0.25
N GLN A 118 -12.95 -0.53 0.47
CA GLN A 118 -14.21 -1.03 -0.09
C GLN A 118 -15.02 0.00 -0.89
N ARG A 119 -14.60 1.26 -0.93
CA ARG A 119 -15.23 2.31 -1.75
C ARG A 119 -14.89 2.18 -3.22
#